data_2a104d790180be93d2aca7d25bec3dd2
#
_entry.id   2a104d790180be93d2aca7d25bec3dd2
#
_cell.length_a   1.000
_cell.length_b   1.000
_cell.length_c   1.000
_cell.angle_alpha   90.00
_cell.angle_beta   90.00
_cell.angle_gamma   90.00
#
_symmetry.space_group_name_H-M   'P 1'
#
loop_
_entity.id
_entity.type
_entity.pdbx_description
1 polymer ?
#
loop_
_entity_poly.entity_id
_entity_poly.type
_entity_poly.pdbx_seq_one_letter_code
_entity_poly.pdbx_strand_id
1 'polypeptide(L)'
;CSSDLYNYFKSKEALMSATVESVWCEIFHEPEDGSVFEDTLSCISWMYGRMEYGQRKYPGFFTLHSLGFLGNEKSEGRQRMQETWKHISDGLVFVLKRDPRVRPDAFTEQFPAEKFADVLFSLMLSALLRQDYDPRAVLEITRRTLY
;
A
#
# COMPACT_ATOMS: atom_id res chain seq x y z
N CYS A 1 2.22 -10.48 -9.79
CA CYS A 1 0.90 -10.33 -10.41
C CYS A 1 0.87 -11.08 -11.74
N SER A 2 -0.03 -12.03 -11.90
CA SER A 2 -0.19 -12.85 -13.10
C SER A 2 -1.31 -12.31 -13.98
N SER A 3 -1.04 -12.08 -15.27
CA SER A 3 -2.00 -11.56 -16.24
C SER A 3 -2.82 -12.64 -16.95
N ASP A 4 -2.54 -13.92 -16.73
CA ASP A 4 -3.10 -15.02 -17.54
C ASP A 4 -4.42 -15.61 -17.03
N LEU A 5 -5.09 -14.93 -16.11
CA LEU A 5 -6.22 -15.50 -15.38
C LEU A 5 -7.61 -15.21 -15.95
N TYR A 6 -7.71 -14.41 -17.02
CA TYR A 6 -9.03 -14.02 -17.57
C TYR A 6 -9.90 -15.19 -18.05
N ASN A 7 -9.30 -16.31 -18.41
CA ASN A 7 -10.02 -17.48 -18.93
C ASN A 7 -10.53 -18.44 -17.84
N TYR A 8 -10.23 -18.18 -16.55
CA TYR A 8 -10.47 -19.13 -15.46
C TYR A 8 -11.43 -18.63 -14.37
N PHE A 9 -12.00 -17.42 -14.52
CA PHE A 9 -12.88 -16.87 -13.50
C PHE A 9 -14.29 -17.42 -13.59
N LYS A 10 -14.73 -18.05 -12.49
CA LYS A 10 -16.04 -18.67 -12.38
C LYS A 10 -17.19 -17.69 -12.13
N SER A 11 -16.89 -16.43 -11.78
CA SER A 11 -17.88 -15.41 -11.46
C SER A 11 -17.41 -14.01 -11.83
N LYS A 12 -18.38 -13.10 -11.98
CA LYS A 12 -18.13 -11.68 -12.21
C LYS A 12 -17.34 -11.04 -11.04
N GLU A 13 -17.65 -11.45 -9.80
CA GLU A 13 -16.96 -10.99 -8.61
C GLU A 13 -15.47 -11.41 -8.60
N ALA A 14 -15.18 -12.66 -8.95
CA ALA A 14 -13.81 -13.16 -9.05
C ALA A 14 -13.02 -12.40 -10.11
N LEU A 15 -13.61 -12.12 -11.27
CA LEU A 15 -12.99 -11.31 -12.31
C LEU A 15 -12.71 -9.87 -11.82
N MET A 16 -13.67 -9.26 -11.15
CA MET A 16 -13.54 -7.91 -10.61
C MET A 16 -12.43 -7.85 -9.57
N SER A 17 -12.37 -8.78 -8.63
CA SER A 17 -11.33 -8.80 -7.60
C SER A 17 -9.93 -9.00 -8.18
N ALA A 18 -9.78 -9.86 -9.17
CA ALA A 18 -8.50 -10.07 -9.86
C ALA A 18 -8.07 -8.83 -10.65
N THR A 19 -9.00 -8.12 -11.25
CA THR A 19 -8.74 -6.88 -11.96
C THR A 19 -8.26 -5.78 -11.01
N VAL A 20 -8.91 -5.63 -9.86
CA VAL A 20 -8.51 -4.68 -8.81
C VAL A 20 -7.13 -5.02 -8.28
N GLU A 21 -6.85 -6.30 -7.98
CA GLU A 21 -5.52 -6.77 -7.57
C GLU A 21 -4.46 -6.40 -8.61
N SER A 22 -4.74 -6.63 -9.89
CA SER A 22 -3.83 -6.30 -10.99
C SER A 22 -3.52 -4.80 -11.05
N VAL A 23 -4.52 -3.95 -10.84
CA VAL A 23 -4.34 -2.49 -10.77
C VAL A 23 -3.43 -2.10 -9.59
N TRP A 24 -3.68 -2.66 -8.41
CA TRP A 24 -2.83 -2.41 -7.23
C TRP A 24 -1.39 -2.85 -7.46
N CYS A 25 -1.19 -4.02 -8.07
CA CYS A 25 0.14 -4.50 -8.42
C CYS A 25 0.85 -3.56 -9.40
N GLU A 26 0.15 -3.06 -10.43
CA GLU A 26 0.72 -2.09 -11.37
C GLU A 26 1.10 -0.78 -10.68
N ILE A 27 0.24 -0.26 -9.81
CA ILE A 27 0.47 1.00 -9.12
C ILE A 27 1.67 0.91 -8.17
N PHE A 28 1.79 -0.17 -7.40
CA PHE A 28 2.84 -0.35 -6.39
C PHE A 28 3.95 -1.31 -6.84
N HIS A 29 4.11 -1.46 -8.16
CA HIS A 29 5.24 -2.20 -8.69
C HIS A 29 6.55 -1.50 -8.34
N GLU A 30 7.56 -2.27 -7.91
CA GLU A 30 8.89 -1.74 -7.63
C GLU A 30 9.46 -1.02 -8.86
N PRO A 31 10.23 0.06 -8.65
CA PRO A 31 10.88 0.74 -9.76
C PRO A 31 11.70 -0.24 -10.62
N GLU A 32 11.52 -0.18 -11.93
CA GLU A 32 12.18 -1.09 -12.88
C GLU A 32 13.71 -1.01 -12.84
N ASP A 33 14.26 0.09 -12.33
CA ASP A 33 15.68 0.31 -12.18
C ASP A 33 16.31 -0.41 -10.99
N GLY A 34 15.51 -1.18 -10.21
CA GLY A 34 15.97 -1.87 -9.02
C GLY A 34 16.45 -0.94 -7.91
N SER A 35 16.09 0.33 -7.98
CA SER A 35 16.46 1.29 -6.94
C SER A 35 15.83 0.90 -5.60
N VAL A 36 16.68 0.66 -4.62
CA VAL A 36 16.25 0.47 -3.24
C VAL A 36 16.06 1.84 -2.63
N PHE A 37 14.95 2.05 -1.92
CA PHE A 37 14.72 3.32 -1.23
C PHE A 37 15.85 3.59 -0.23
N GLU A 38 16.42 4.78 -0.25
CA GLU A 38 17.50 5.17 0.66
C GLU A 38 17.03 5.24 2.10
N ASP A 39 15.79 5.71 2.30
CA ASP A 39 15.19 5.86 3.61
C ASP A 39 13.65 5.70 3.56
N THR A 40 13.05 5.67 4.74
CA THR A 40 11.60 5.54 4.91
C THR A 40 10.84 6.72 4.31
N LEU A 41 11.37 7.94 4.43
CA LEU A 41 10.70 9.14 3.89
C LEU A 41 10.59 9.08 2.37
N SER A 42 11.64 8.66 1.68
CA SER A 42 11.64 8.46 0.22
C SER A 42 10.61 7.42 -0.20
N CYS A 43 10.52 6.32 0.54
CA CYS A 43 9.54 5.26 0.30
C CYS A 43 8.10 5.80 0.43
N ILE A 44 7.79 6.51 1.51
CA ILE A 44 6.46 7.09 1.74
C ILE A 44 6.11 8.09 0.64
N SER A 45 7.03 8.97 0.29
CA SER A 45 6.83 9.95 -0.81
C SER A 45 6.50 9.25 -2.11
N TRP A 46 7.23 8.19 -2.44
CA TRP A 46 6.97 7.37 -3.63
C TRP A 46 5.58 6.73 -3.57
N MET A 47 5.20 6.13 -2.44
CA MET A 47 3.90 5.48 -2.28
C MET A 47 2.74 6.47 -2.50
N TYR A 48 2.82 7.67 -1.93
CA TYR A 48 1.81 8.72 -2.12
C TYR A 48 1.74 9.19 -3.57
N GLY A 49 2.89 9.36 -4.22
CA GLY A 49 2.95 9.69 -5.65
C GLY A 49 2.32 8.59 -6.52
N ARG A 50 2.51 7.33 -6.18
CA ARG A 50 1.89 6.21 -6.89
C ARG A 50 0.38 6.15 -6.69
N MET A 51 -0.12 6.45 -5.50
CA MET A 51 -1.56 6.56 -5.26
C MET A 51 -2.20 7.67 -6.11
N GLU A 52 -1.57 8.83 -6.17
CA GLU A 52 -2.03 9.93 -7.04
C GLU A 52 -2.03 9.52 -8.51
N TYR A 53 -0.97 8.87 -8.96
CA TYR A 53 -0.89 8.32 -10.32
C TYR A 53 -2.02 7.31 -10.59
N GLY A 54 -2.29 6.40 -9.66
CA GLY A 54 -3.36 5.40 -9.77
C GLY A 54 -4.74 6.04 -9.88
N GLN A 55 -4.99 7.08 -9.09
CA GLN A 55 -6.24 7.83 -9.16
C GLN A 55 -6.42 8.53 -10.51
N ARG A 56 -5.35 9.07 -11.09
CA ARG A 56 -5.41 9.70 -12.41
C ARG A 56 -5.60 8.69 -13.54
N LYS A 57 -4.88 7.55 -13.47
CA LYS A 57 -4.93 6.52 -14.51
C LYS A 57 -6.24 5.72 -14.49
N TYR A 58 -6.75 5.44 -13.29
CA TYR A 58 -7.95 4.61 -13.07
C TYR A 58 -8.97 5.37 -12.21
N PRO A 59 -9.54 6.49 -12.69
CA PRO A 59 -10.43 7.31 -11.86
C PRO A 59 -11.64 6.50 -11.39
N GLY A 60 -11.86 6.49 -10.07
CA GLY A 60 -12.92 5.74 -9.42
C GLY A 60 -12.65 4.23 -9.27
N PHE A 61 -11.98 3.60 -10.20
CA PHE A 61 -11.71 2.17 -10.15
C PHE A 61 -10.72 1.81 -9.04
N PHE A 62 -9.64 2.56 -8.92
CA PHE A 62 -8.61 2.34 -7.92
C PHE A 62 -9.14 2.49 -6.48
N THR A 63 -10.07 3.42 -6.24
CA THR A 63 -10.62 3.69 -4.91
C THR A 63 -11.91 2.94 -4.63
N LEU A 64 -12.94 3.13 -5.45
CA LEU A 64 -14.29 2.60 -5.20
C LEU A 64 -14.34 1.08 -5.16
N HIS A 65 -13.74 0.43 -6.15
CA HIS A 65 -13.77 -1.03 -6.23
C HIS A 65 -12.86 -1.68 -5.19
N SER A 66 -11.73 -1.05 -4.85
CA SER A 66 -10.83 -1.56 -3.80
C SER A 66 -11.49 -1.55 -2.43
N LEU A 67 -12.14 -0.46 -2.08
CA LEU A 67 -12.80 -0.29 -0.79
C LEU A 67 -14.14 -1.03 -0.70
N GLY A 68 -14.79 -1.28 -1.84
CA GLY A 68 -16.04 -2.03 -1.91
C GLY A 68 -15.93 -3.46 -1.39
N PHE A 69 -14.75 -4.08 -1.44
CA PHE A 69 -14.53 -5.42 -0.90
C PHE A 69 -14.44 -5.48 0.62
N LEU A 70 -14.24 -4.37 1.29
CA LEU A 70 -14.10 -4.33 2.76
C LEU A 70 -15.42 -4.62 3.50
N GLY A 71 -16.55 -4.37 2.87
CA GLY A 71 -17.88 -4.57 3.46
C GLY A 71 -18.34 -6.03 3.55
N ASN A 72 -17.68 -6.97 2.88
CA ASN A 72 -18.07 -8.38 2.83
C ASN A 72 -16.96 -9.28 3.38
N GLU A 73 -17.08 -9.67 4.64
CA GLU A 73 -16.05 -10.42 5.38
C GLU A 73 -15.69 -11.78 4.81
N LYS A 74 -16.59 -12.39 4.04
CA LYS A 74 -16.41 -13.72 3.48
C LYS A 74 -16.09 -13.71 1.98
N SER A 75 -15.93 -12.54 1.38
CA SER A 75 -15.70 -12.48 -0.07
C SER A 75 -14.26 -12.87 -0.43
N GLU A 76 -14.11 -13.58 -1.54
CA GLU A 76 -12.82 -13.88 -2.16
C GLU A 76 -12.07 -12.57 -2.50
N GLY A 77 -12.81 -11.54 -2.93
CA GLY A 77 -12.26 -10.23 -3.22
C GLY A 77 -11.60 -9.57 -2.02
N ARG A 78 -12.20 -9.69 -0.82
CA ARG A 78 -11.59 -9.19 0.41
C ARG A 78 -10.29 -9.92 0.74
N GLN A 79 -10.25 -11.25 0.62
CA GLN A 79 -9.04 -12.04 0.85
C GLN A 79 -7.91 -11.61 -0.09
N ARG A 80 -8.18 -11.48 -1.38
CA ARG A 80 -7.19 -11.02 -2.37
C ARG A 80 -6.67 -9.63 -2.04
N MET A 81 -7.54 -8.72 -1.65
CA MET A 81 -7.17 -7.36 -1.27
C MET A 81 -6.30 -7.34 -0.01
N GLN A 82 -6.65 -8.12 1.00
CA GLN A 82 -5.84 -8.26 2.21
C GLN A 82 -4.44 -8.82 1.93
N GLU A 83 -4.32 -9.81 1.05
CA GLU A 83 -3.02 -10.37 0.64
C GLU A 83 -2.18 -9.32 -0.09
N THR A 84 -2.79 -8.56 -1.00
CA THR A 84 -2.12 -7.48 -1.72
C THR A 84 -1.64 -6.39 -0.75
N TRP A 85 -2.48 -5.97 0.17
CA TRP A 85 -2.12 -4.96 1.18
C TRP A 85 -1.05 -5.47 2.15
N LYS A 86 -1.13 -6.75 2.53
CA LYS A 86 -0.08 -7.37 3.33
C LYS A 86 1.27 -7.33 2.63
N HIS A 87 1.31 -7.63 1.35
CA HIS A 87 2.53 -7.58 0.55
C HIS A 87 3.13 -6.16 0.54
N ILE A 88 2.30 -5.14 0.33
CA ILE A 88 2.73 -3.73 0.37
C ILE A 88 3.25 -3.37 1.76
N SER A 89 2.52 -3.76 2.81
CA SER A 89 2.91 -3.50 4.20
C SER A 89 4.22 -4.21 4.57
N ASP A 90 4.42 -5.45 4.13
CA ASP A 90 5.68 -6.19 4.36
C ASP A 90 6.86 -5.50 3.69
N GLY A 91 6.66 -4.93 2.50
CA GLY A 91 7.67 -4.10 1.83
C GLY A 91 8.03 -2.86 2.63
N LEU A 92 7.04 -2.19 3.21
CA LEU A 92 7.26 -1.03 4.06
C LEU A 92 8.01 -1.40 5.34
N VAL A 93 7.67 -2.51 5.99
CA VAL A 93 8.42 -3.04 7.15
C VAL A 93 9.87 -3.31 6.80
N PHE A 94 10.11 -3.88 5.63
CA PHE A 94 11.48 -4.13 5.15
C PHE A 94 12.29 -2.83 5.04
N VAL A 95 11.71 -1.78 4.48
CA VAL A 95 12.36 -0.45 4.39
C VAL A 95 12.61 0.13 5.78
N LEU A 96 11.60 0.09 6.68
CA LEU A 96 11.72 0.58 8.05
C LEU A 96 12.88 -0.07 8.82
N LYS A 97 13.04 -1.38 8.68
CA LYS A 97 14.09 -2.13 9.38
C LYS A 97 15.48 -1.91 8.81
N ARG A 98 15.58 -1.47 7.56
CA ARG A 98 16.86 -1.24 6.88
C ARG A 98 17.28 0.23 6.82
N ASP A 99 16.40 1.14 7.18
CA ASP A 99 16.68 2.58 7.16
C ASP A 99 17.75 2.93 8.22
N PRO A 100 18.97 3.32 7.80
CA PRO A 100 20.06 3.60 8.75
C PRO A 100 19.85 4.87 9.56
N ARG A 101 18.89 5.71 9.19
CA ARG A 101 18.58 6.98 9.87
C ARG A 101 17.62 6.80 11.03
N VAL A 102 16.98 5.62 11.14
CA VAL A 102 16.06 5.32 12.24
C VAL A 102 16.85 5.26 13.55
N ARG A 103 16.37 5.98 14.57
CA ARG A 103 17.00 5.97 15.90
C ARG A 103 17.00 4.54 16.48
N PRO A 104 18.05 4.15 17.21
CA PRO A 104 18.13 2.82 17.83
C PRO A 104 16.96 2.49 18.77
N ASP A 105 16.37 3.51 19.39
CA ASP A 105 15.26 3.39 20.36
C ASP A 105 13.87 3.68 19.74
N ALA A 106 13.80 3.87 18.42
CA ALA A 106 12.53 4.19 17.75
C ALA A 106 11.51 3.04 17.84
N PHE A 107 11.97 1.81 17.75
CA PHE A 107 11.11 0.63 17.86
C PHE A 107 11.36 -0.11 19.17
N THR A 108 10.27 -0.54 19.80
CA THR A 108 10.26 -1.27 21.06
C THR A 108 9.40 -2.53 20.91
N GLU A 109 9.36 -3.35 21.95
CA GLU A 109 8.46 -4.51 22.00
C GLU A 109 6.98 -4.10 21.90
N GLN A 110 6.60 -2.97 22.51
CA GLN A 110 5.24 -2.43 22.45
C GLN A 110 4.95 -1.66 21.16
N PHE A 111 5.99 -1.18 20.49
CA PHE A 111 5.88 -0.42 19.26
C PHE A 111 6.91 -0.91 18.23
N PRO A 112 6.74 -2.11 17.69
CA PRO A 112 7.63 -2.64 16.66
C PRO A 112 7.39 -1.98 15.29
N ALA A 113 8.33 -2.16 14.36
CA ALA A 113 8.25 -1.64 13.01
C ALA A 113 6.95 -2.07 12.29
N GLU A 114 6.49 -3.29 12.55
CA GLU A 114 5.25 -3.84 11.99
C GLU A 114 4.03 -3.01 12.39
N LYS A 115 3.96 -2.58 13.65
CA LYS A 115 2.86 -1.71 14.14
C LYS A 115 2.93 -0.32 13.54
N PHE A 116 4.11 0.22 13.37
CA PHE A 116 4.26 1.51 12.70
C PHE A 116 3.88 1.43 11.22
N ALA A 117 4.25 0.35 10.54
CA ALA A 117 3.81 0.09 9.16
C ALA A 117 2.29 0.02 9.06
N ASP A 118 1.60 -0.62 10.01
CA ASP A 118 0.13 -0.66 10.06
C ASP A 118 -0.47 0.75 10.18
N VAL A 119 0.11 1.60 11.02
CA VAL A 119 -0.32 3.00 11.16
C VAL A 119 -0.13 3.76 9.86
N LEU A 120 1.04 3.68 9.24
CA LEU A 120 1.32 4.32 7.96
C LEU A 120 0.37 3.84 6.87
N PHE A 121 0.10 2.55 6.81
CA PHE A 121 -0.81 1.98 5.83
C PHE A 121 -2.26 2.48 6.06
N SER A 122 -2.70 2.60 7.31
CA SER A 122 -4.00 3.17 7.65
C SER A 122 -4.13 4.63 7.20
N LEU A 123 -3.07 5.42 7.34
CA LEU A 123 -3.02 6.80 6.84
C LEU A 123 -3.09 6.85 5.31
N MET A 124 -2.47 5.90 4.62
CA MET A 124 -2.57 5.77 3.16
C MET A 124 -4.00 5.43 2.72
N LEU A 125 -4.66 4.51 3.39
CA LEU A 125 -6.07 4.19 3.10
C LEU A 125 -6.97 5.40 3.35
N SER A 126 -6.72 6.18 4.40
CA SER A 126 -7.42 7.45 4.64
C SER A 126 -7.19 8.45 3.50
N ALA A 127 -5.96 8.54 2.98
CA ALA A 127 -5.64 9.40 1.83
C ALA A 127 -6.45 8.99 0.58
N LEU A 128 -6.57 7.69 0.32
CA LEU A 128 -7.39 7.16 -0.76
C LEU A 128 -8.87 7.55 -0.62
N LEU A 129 -9.43 7.40 0.59
CA LEU A 129 -10.82 7.77 0.88
C LEU A 129 -11.10 9.25 0.67
N ARG A 130 -10.18 10.10 1.11
CA ARG A 130 -10.32 11.55 1.01
C ARG A 130 -9.83 12.12 -0.33
N GLN A 131 -9.18 11.29 -1.15
CA GLN A 131 -8.52 11.71 -2.40
C GLN A 131 -7.55 12.88 -2.16
N ASP A 132 -6.86 12.84 -1.03
CA ASP A 132 -5.82 13.80 -0.66
C ASP A 132 -4.48 13.07 -0.53
N TYR A 133 -3.62 13.29 -1.50
CA TYR A 133 -2.33 12.58 -1.64
C TYR A 133 -1.14 13.45 -1.23
N ASP A 134 -1.37 14.49 -0.45
CA ASP A 134 -0.30 15.32 0.10
C ASP A 134 0.43 14.54 1.22
N PRO A 135 1.70 14.17 1.05
CA PRO A 135 2.41 13.37 2.03
C PRO A 135 3.03 14.18 3.18
N ARG A 136 2.99 15.53 3.14
CA ARG A 136 3.79 16.37 4.04
C ARG A 136 3.56 16.09 5.51
N ALA A 137 2.30 15.94 5.93
CA ALA A 137 1.99 15.66 7.33
C ALA A 137 2.48 14.26 7.75
N VAL A 138 2.29 13.24 6.91
CA VAL A 138 2.76 11.87 7.19
C VAL A 138 4.28 11.81 7.23
N LEU A 139 4.95 12.50 6.34
CA LEU A 139 6.42 12.60 6.33
C LEU A 139 6.93 13.23 7.63
N GLU A 140 6.29 14.31 8.08
CA GLU A 140 6.70 14.99 9.32
C GLU A 140 6.45 14.12 10.56
N ILE A 141 5.32 13.44 10.64
CA ILE A 141 5.04 12.49 11.72
C ILE A 141 6.09 11.37 11.73
N THR A 142 6.39 10.82 10.57
CA THR A 142 7.41 9.77 10.42
C THR A 142 8.77 10.25 10.87
N ARG A 143 9.18 11.43 10.41
CA ARG A 143 10.46 12.03 10.80
C ARG A 143 10.57 12.21 12.32
N ARG A 144 9.54 12.73 12.95
CA ARG A 144 9.53 12.94 14.42
C ARG A 144 9.53 11.64 15.21
N THR A 145 8.92 10.60 14.65
CA THR A 145 8.81 9.30 15.31
C THR A 145 10.10 8.50 15.18
N LEU A 146 10.75 8.54 14.02
CA LEU A 146 11.86 7.64 13.71
C LEU A 146 13.24 8.28 13.79
N TYR A 147 13.37 9.55 13.50
CA TYR A 147 14.64 10.27 13.41
C TYR A 147 14.82 11.24 14.58
#